data_3845d23e14a49686b1f7d44f348183c1
#
_entry.id   3845d23e14a49686b1f7d44f348183c1
#
_cell.length_a   1.000
_cell.length_b   1.000
_cell.length_c   1.000
_cell.angle_alpha   90.00
_cell.angle_beta   90.00
_cell.angle_gamma   90.00
#
_symmetry.space_group_name_H-M   'P 1'
#
loop_
_entity.id
_entity.type
_entity.pdbx_description
1 polymer ?
#
loop_
_entity_poly.entity_id
_entity_poly.type
_entity_poly.pdbx_seq_one_letter_code
_entity_poly.pdbx_strand_id
1 'polypeptide(L)'
;QNQFMKGDLACVVATIAFGMGIDKKDIRRVIHFDLPKSIENYSQEIGRSGRDGESALCEVLANRDMLPVLENFIYGDTPEITAIQRLIEMIRENKGFTWEIKALKLSNELNIRLLPLKTLLVYLAMEKVIRPKFSYFEDYAFKYVSTPESIVDVFEGERKDFVFALMAHCETKKVWTTVDIQAMLDSYACDRQRIISALEYFDEKGWIELQAKQAVDVYDILTQAFDPDDLAASMHKLFKKKEALEIQRIHTMLGFFESDTCLSRELAGYFGEKLDIQACGHCSHCTSGPAKFEHTTTLKPLAEYDYSAISNAFSQAIGDSFSTLNVTKFLCGIYTPAFSKLKIKSLPNFGIFD
;
A
#
# COMPACT_ATOMS: atom_id res chain seq x y z
N GLN A 1 8.14 -18.42 -8.87
CA GLN A 1 8.87 -17.75 -9.96
C GLN A 1 9.82 -18.73 -10.66
N ASN A 2 10.71 -19.41 -9.93
CA ASN A 2 11.72 -20.32 -10.51
C ASN A 2 11.12 -21.46 -11.36
N GLN A 3 10.03 -22.07 -10.95
CA GLN A 3 9.34 -23.11 -11.74
C GLN A 3 8.78 -22.59 -13.06
N PHE A 4 8.20 -21.38 -13.05
CA PHE A 4 7.73 -20.75 -14.29
C PHE A 4 8.88 -20.38 -15.23
N MET A 5 9.98 -19.86 -14.70
CA MET A 5 11.18 -19.55 -15.49
C MET A 5 11.80 -20.78 -16.14
N LYS A 6 11.78 -21.94 -15.46
CA LYS A 6 12.26 -23.23 -15.99
C LYS A 6 11.31 -23.89 -16.98
N GLY A 7 10.07 -23.40 -17.10
CA GLY A 7 9.06 -24.01 -17.96
C GLY A 7 8.27 -25.16 -17.32
N ASP A 8 8.46 -25.39 -16.01
CA ASP A 8 7.73 -26.43 -15.27
C ASP A 8 6.24 -26.09 -15.06
N LEU A 9 5.89 -24.81 -15.22
CA LEU A 9 4.52 -24.31 -15.14
C LEU A 9 4.12 -23.67 -16.46
N ALA A 10 3.01 -24.14 -17.03
CA ALA A 10 2.45 -23.59 -18.28
C ALA A 10 1.75 -22.24 -18.08
N CYS A 11 1.22 -21.98 -16.89
CA CYS A 11 0.46 -20.76 -16.57
C CYS A 11 0.75 -20.32 -15.14
N VAL A 12 0.72 -18.99 -14.92
CA VAL A 12 0.81 -18.38 -13.59
C VAL A 12 -0.26 -17.31 -13.47
N VAL A 13 -1.04 -17.38 -12.39
CA VAL A 13 -1.95 -16.30 -11.99
C VAL A 13 -1.23 -15.48 -10.95
N ALA A 14 -1.10 -14.19 -11.20
CA ALA A 14 -0.28 -13.32 -10.38
C ALA A 14 -0.78 -11.87 -10.41
N THR A 15 -0.37 -11.10 -9.42
CA THR A 15 -0.51 -9.65 -9.44
C THR A 15 0.66 -9.01 -10.20
N ILE A 16 0.57 -7.71 -10.45
CA ILE A 16 1.62 -6.87 -11.06
C ILE A 16 3.01 -7.08 -10.40
N ALA A 17 3.05 -7.39 -9.10
CA ALA A 17 4.30 -7.62 -8.37
C ALA A 17 5.10 -8.84 -8.90
N PHE A 18 4.44 -9.86 -9.42
CA PHE A 18 5.10 -11.02 -10.02
C PHE A 18 5.87 -10.65 -11.30
N GLY A 19 5.37 -9.68 -12.03
CA GLY A 19 5.96 -9.23 -13.29
C GLY A 19 7.31 -8.54 -13.12
N MET A 20 7.61 -7.93 -11.97
CA MET A 20 8.89 -7.26 -11.75
C MET A 20 10.05 -8.29 -11.73
N GLY A 21 11.01 -8.16 -12.66
CA GLY A 21 12.17 -9.05 -12.74
C GLY A 21 11.93 -10.39 -13.45
N ILE A 22 10.81 -10.57 -14.15
CA ILE A 22 10.62 -11.72 -15.04
C ILE A 22 11.14 -11.38 -16.44
N ASP A 23 12.18 -12.12 -16.86
CA ASP A 23 12.74 -12.07 -18.21
C ASP A 23 12.64 -13.44 -18.88
N LYS A 24 11.40 -13.92 -19.06
CA LYS A 24 11.08 -15.13 -19.83
C LYS A 24 10.71 -14.71 -21.25
N LYS A 25 11.45 -15.17 -22.25
CA LYS A 25 11.33 -14.70 -23.63
C LYS A 25 10.11 -15.28 -24.35
N ASP A 26 9.72 -16.49 -24.00
CA ASP A 26 8.72 -17.32 -24.69
C ASP A 26 7.32 -17.24 -24.05
N ILE A 27 6.95 -16.12 -23.45
CA ILE A 27 5.57 -15.88 -22.97
C ILE A 27 4.68 -15.69 -24.20
N ARG A 28 3.70 -16.57 -24.38
CA ARG A 28 2.78 -16.58 -25.52
C ARG A 28 1.44 -15.92 -25.25
N ARG A 29 1.07 -15.77 -23.98
CA ARG A 29 -0.19 -15.11 -23.62
C ARG A 29 -0.01 -14.26 -22.38
N VAL A 30 -0.59 -13.04 -22.43
CA VAL A 30 -0.82 -12.19 -21.26
C VAL A 30 -2.31 -11.89 -21.21
N ILE A 31 -2.95 -12.35 -20.14
CA ILE A 31 -4.40 -12.18 -19.98
C ILE A 31 -4.62 -11.32 -18.73
N HIS A 32 -5.23 -10.17 -18.95
CA HIS A 32 -5.72 -9.33 -17.87
C HIS A 32 -7.14 -9.75 -17.52
N PHE A 33 -7.35 -10.22 -16.29
CA PHE A 33 -8.68 -10.64 -15.84
C PHE A 33 -9.60 -9.44 -15.58
N ASP A 34 -9.00 -8.29 -15.23
CA ASP A 34 -9.67 -7.03 -15.01
C ASP A 34 -8.98 -5.91 -15.80
N LEU A 35 -9.57 -4.70 -15.82
CA LEU A 35 -8.94 -3.53 -16.43
C LEU A 35 -7.60 -3.21 -15.77
N PRO A 36 -6.52 -3.03 -16.54
CA PRO A 36 -5.29 -2.43 -16.04
C PRO A 36 -5.54 -1.01 -15.50
N LYS A 37 -4.72 -0.57 -14.57
CA LYS A 37 -4.90 0.76 -13.95
C LYS A 37 -4.65 1.93 -14.91
N SER A 38 -3.83 1.71 -15.93
CA SER A 38 -3.47 2.73 -16.91
C SER A 38 -2.87 2.10 -18.16
N ILE A 39 -2.76 2.89 -19.24
CA ILE A 39 -2.12 2.47 -20.50
C ILE A 39 -0.65 2.11 -20.26
N GLU A 40 0.06 2.81 -19.38
CA GLU A 40 1.45 2.52 -19.05
C GLU A 40 1.59 1.14 -18.38
N ASN A 41 0.72 0.83 -17.41
CA ASN A 41 0.70 -0.49 -16.79
C ASN A 41 0.39 -1.59 -17.81
N TYR A 42 -0.63 -1.38 -18.63
CA TYR A 42 -0.97 -2.30 -19.72
C TYR A 42 0.20 -2.55 -20.64
N SER A 43 0.82 -1.49 -21.15
CA SER A 43 1.99 -1.58 -22.07
C SER A 43 3.15 -2.33 -21.42
N GLN A 44 3.45 -2.04 -20.15
CA GLN A 44 4.51 -2.72 -19.41
C GLN A 44 4.23 -4.21 -19.23
N GLU A 45 2.98 -4.57 -19.01
CA GLU A 45 2.56 -5.96 -18.75
C GLU A 45 2.53 -6.77 -20.06
N ILE A 46 1.98 -6.24 -21.13
CA ILE A 46 1.98 -6.91 -22.44
C ILE A 46 3.37 -6.98 -23.06
N GLY A 47 4.26 -6.00 -22.81
CA GLY A 47 5.65 -5.98 -23.25
C GLY A 47 6.52 -7.11 -22.67
N ARG A 48 5.95 -8.01 -21.87
CA ARG A 48 6.62 -9.23 -21.39
C ARG A 48 6.46 -10.40 -22.34
N SER A 49 5.47 -10.37 -23.23
CA SER A 49 5.20 -11.44 -24.19
C SER A 49 5.98 -11.26 -25.49
N GLY A 50 6.27 -12.36 -26.18
CA GLY A 50 6.87 -12.37 -27.52
C GLY A 50 8.27 -11.76 -27.60
N ARG A 51 9.07 -11.76 -26.53
CA ARG A 51 10.41 -11.18 -26.51
C ARG A 51 11.43 -11.94 -27.39
N ASP A 52 11.08 -13.13 -27.80
CA ASP A 52 11.85 -13.93 -28.78
C ASP A 52 11.50 -13.60 -30.23
N GLY A 53 10.58 -12.67 -30.48
CA GLY A 53 10.10 -12.29 -31.80
C GLY A 53 8.94 -13.13 -32.33
N GLU A 54 8.55 -14.17 -31.60
CA GLU A 54 7.41 -15.01 -31.96
C GLU A 54 6.08 -14.38 -31.59
N SER A 55 5.01 -14.73 -32.29
CA SER A 55 3.67 -14.21 -32.04
C SER A 55 3.19 -14.50 -30.63
N ALA A 56 2.61 -13.52 -29.99
CA ALA A 56 1.99 -13.61 -28.65
C ALA A 56 0.64 -12.91 -28.63
N LEU A 57 -0.29 -13.43 -27.83
CA LEU A 57 -1.64 -12.90 -27.65
C LEU A 57 -1.75 -12.16 -26.32
N CYS A 58 -2.25 -10.91 -26.37
CA CYS A 58 -2.57 -10.12 -25.19
C CYS A 58 -4.07 -9.84 -25.17
N GLU A 59 -4.72 -10.25 -24.08
CA GLU A 59 -6.18 -10.17 -23.94
C GLU A 59 -6.55 -9.44 -22.65
N VAL A 60 -7.65 -8.69 -22.69
CA VAL A 60 -8.24 -8.05 -21.51
C VAL A 60 -9.68 -8.54 -21.38
N LEU A 61 -9.98 -9.24 -20.29
CA LEU A 61 -11.30 -9.76 -19.95
C LEU A 61 -11.93 -8.84 -18.90
N ALA A 62 -12.40 -7.68 -19.33
CA ALA A 62 -12.93 -6.67 -18.43
C ALA A 62 -14.35 -6.26 -18.76
N ASN A 63 -15.03 -5.73 -17.75
CA ASN A 63 -16.35 -5.11 -17.87
C ASN A 63 -16.37 -3.81 -17.05
N ARG A 64 -17.46 -3.05 -17.10
CA ARG A 64 -17.60 -1.80 -16.36
C ARG A 64 -17.89 -1.98 -14.87
N ASP A 65 -18.28 -3.19 -14.43
CA ASP A 65 -18.58 -3.47 -13.02
C ASP A 65 -17.33 -3.37 -12.13
N MET A 66 -16.13 -3.43 -12.74
CA MET A 66 -14.87 -3.28 -12.00
C MET A 66 -14.43 -1.81 -11.83
N LEU A 67 -15.07 -0.86 -12.52
CA LEU A 67 -14.69 0.56 -12.43
C LEU A 67 -14.84 1.12 -11.01
N PRO A 68 -15.97 0.91 -10.30
CA PRO A 68 -16.11 1.40 -8.93
C PRO A 68 -15.01 0.89 -8.01
N VAL A 69 -14.59 -0.37 -8.16
CA VAL A 69 -13.51 -0.94 -7.35
C VAL A 69 -12.18 -0.21 -7.60
N LEU A 70 -11.84 0.06 -8.85
CA LEU A 70 -10.61 0.81 -9.20
C LEU A 70 -10.67 2.24 -8.68
N GLU A 71 -11.79 2.92 -8.86
CA GLU A 71 -12.02 4.28 -8.39
C GLU A 71 -11.99 4.35 -6.86
N ASN A 72 -12.58 3.37 -6.17
CA ASN A 72 -12.59 3.30 -4.71
C ASN A 72 -11.19 3.14 -4.08
N PHE A 73 -10.25 2.51 -4.79
CA PHE A 73 -8.86 2.54 -4.37
C PHE A 73 -8.30 3.96 -4.39
N ILE A 74 -8.62 4.75 -5.40
CA ILE A 74 -8.14 6.12 -5.57
C ILE A 74 -8.81 7.05 -4.54
N TYR A 75 -10.14 7.00 -4.41
CA TYR A 75 -10.88 7.81 -3.42
C TYR A 75 -10.46 7.48 -1.99
N GLY A 76 -10.15 6.21 -1.71
CA GLY A 76 -9.66 5.78 -0.40
C GLY A 76 -8.26 6.29 -0.08
N ASP A 77 -7.48 6.69 -1.09
CA ASP A 77 -6.12 7.22 -0.93
C ASP A 77 -6.09 8.75 -0.79
N THR A 78 -7.25 9.42 -0.86
CA THR A 78 -7.38 10.86 -0.61
C THR A 78 -7.78 11.09 0.85
N PRO A 79 -6.90 11.65 1.70
CA PRO A 79 -7.22 11.97 3.09
C PRO A 79 -8.29 13.06 3.19
N GLU A 80 -9.11 13.00 4.22
CA GLU A 80 -10.03 14.09 4.57
C GLU A 80 -9.24 15.32 5.03
N ILE A 81 -9.74 16.50 4.67
CA ILE A 81 -9.06 17.76 5.06
C ILE A 81 -8.94 17.90 6.58
N THR A 82 -9.95 17.46 7.32
CA THR A 82 -9.95 17.46 8.80
C THR A 82 -8.87 16.56 9.39
N ALA A 83 -8.59 15.44 8.74
CA ALA A 83 -7.52 14.55 9.16
C ALA A 83 -6.13 15.16 8.89
N ILE A 84 -5.98 15.88 7.77
CA ILE A 84 -4.77 16.63 7.46
C ILE A 84 -4.58 17.78 8.46
N GLN A 85 -5.64 18.55 8.78
CA GLN A 85 -5.62 19.60 9.79
C GLN A 85 -5.14 19.04 11.13
N ARG A 86 -5.71 17.92 11.58
CA ARG A 86 -5.32 17.30 12.85
C ARG A 86 -3.83 16.91 12.87
N LEU A 87 -3.30 16.35 11.80
CA LEU A 87 -1.87 16.04 11.71
C LEU A 87 -1.00 17.30 11.79
N ILE A 88 -1.40 18.37 11.12
CA ILE A 88 -0.67 19.65 11.13
C ILE A 88 -0.72 20.28 12.53
N GLU A 89 -1.85 20.19 13.22
CA GLU A 89 -1.97 20.62 14.63
C GLU A 89 -1.04 19.83 15.54
N MET A 90 -0.94 18.51 15.37
CA MET A 90 -0.01 17.68 16.16
C MET A 90 1.45 18.15 15.97
N ILE A 91 1.85 18.55 14.75
CA ILE A 91 3.17 19.13 14.50
C ILE A 91 3.30 20.48 15.18
N ARG A 92 2.27 21.34 15.12
CA ARG A 92 2.29 22.67 15.75
C ARG A 92 2.32 22.61 17.28
N GLU A 93 1.62 21.62 17.87
CA GLU A 93 1.56 21.43 19.32
C GLU A 93 2.81 20.74 19.90
N ASN A 94 3.65 20.16 19.04
CA ASN A 94 4.85 19.49 19.51
C ASN A 94 5.85 20.47 20.15
N LYS A 95 6.25 20.20 21.40
CA LYS A 95 7.10 21.10 22.20
C LYS A 95 8.60 20.96 21.89
N GLY A 96 8.98 19.92 21.13
CA GLY A 96 10.37 19.63 20.81
C GLY A 96 10.74 19.99 19.36
N PHE A 97 12.02 19.96 19.06
CA PHE A 97 12.54 20.10 17.69
C PHE A 97 12.46 18.79 16.90
N THR A 98 12.18 17.67 17.57
CA THR A 98 12.02 16.35 16.96
C THR A 98 10.61 15.82 17.20
N TRP A 99 10.11 15.10 16.22
CA TRP A 99 8.81 14.47 16.26
C TRP A 99 8.94 12.99 15.90
N GLU A 100 8.57 12.13 16.84
CA GLU A 100 8.63 10.69 16.69
C GLU A 100 7.23 10.14 16.41
N ILE A 101 7.11 9.34 15.37
CA ILE A 101 5.84 8.77 14.96
C ILE A 101 5.93 7.26 14.73
N LYS A 102 4.89 6.56 15.15
CA LYS A 102 4.61 5.20 14.73
C LYS A 102 3.57 5.28 13.60
N ALA A 103 4.03 5.19 12.35
CA ALA A 103 3.22 5.48 11.18
C ALA A 103 1.89 4.71 11.15
N LEU A 104 1.87 3.42 11.56
CA LEU A 104 0.64 2.63 11.61
C LEU A 104 -0.32 3.12 12.70
N LYS A 105 0.19 3.51 13.87
CA LYS A 105 -0.64 4.08 14.94
C LYS A 105 -1.25 5.41 14.50
N LEU A 106 -0.44 6.29 13.93
CA LEU A 106 -0.86 7.59 13.42
C LEU A 106 -1.89 7.45 12.28
N SER A 107 -1.69 6.49 11.37
CA SER A 107 -2.65 6.12 10.32
C SER A 107 -4.04 5.77 10.89
N ASN A 108 -4.07 4.96 11.93
CA ASN A 108 -5.31 4.57 12.59
C ASN A 108 -5.96 5.72 13.37
N GLU A 109 -5.16 6.55 14.02
CA GLU A 109 -5.63 7.71 14.81
C GLU A 109 -6.26 8.77 13.92
N LEU A 110 -5.63 9.07 12.78
CA LEU A 110 -6.08 10.07 11.83
C LEU A 110 -7.07 9.54 10.78
N ASN A 111 -7.35 8.23 10.78
CA ASN A 111 -8.13 7.58 9.73
C ASN A 111 -7.60 7.83 8.31
N ILE A 112 -6.29 7.93 8.15
CA ILE A 112 -5.60 8.05 6.87
C ILE A 112 -4.91 6.71 6.55
N ARG A 113 -5.14 6.12 5.38
CA ARG A 113 -4.40 4.91 4.97
C ARG A 113 -2.90 5.12 5.06
N LEU A 114 -2.16 4.07 5.41
CA LEU A 114 -0.72 4.17 5.71
C LEU A 114 0.10 4.78 4.56
N LEU A 115 -0.17 4.40 3.31
CA LEU A 115 0.57 4.91 2.17
C LEU A 115 0.26 6.40 1.88
N PRO A 116 -1.00 6.84 1.84
CA PRO A 116 -1.35 8.26 1.81
C PRO A 116 -0.76 9.07 2.97
N LEU A 117 -0.73 8.54 4.20
CA LEU A 117 -0.08 9.20 5.31
C LEU A 117 1.42 9.43 5.04
N LYS A 118 2.13 8.42 4.58
CA LYS A 118 3.55 8.56 4.18
C LYS A 118 3.73 9.59 3.08
N THR A 119 2.83 9.62 2.10
CA THR A 119 2.84 10.64 1.04
C THR A 119 2.63 12.05 1.60
N LEU A 120 1.71 12.21 2.55
CA LEU A 120 1.47 13.50 3.22
C LEU A 120 2.70 13.99 3.98
N LEU A 121 3.40 13.09 4.68
CA LEU A 121 4.66 13.42 5.37
C LEU A 121 5.76 13.86 4.37
N VAL A 122 5.81 13.25 3.19
CA VAL A 122 6.71 13.70 2.11
C VAL A 122 6.33 15.09 1.61
N TYR A 123 5.05 15.36 1.40
CA TYR A 123 4.60 16.70 0.98
C TYR A 123 4.95 17.77 2.04
N LEU A 124 4.73 17.49 3.32
CA LEU A 124 5.14 18.39 4.40
C LEU A 124 6.67 18.59 4.46
N ALA A 125 7.44 17.57 4.10
CA ALA A 125 8.89 17.71 3.98
C ALA A 125 9.31 18.58 2.78
N MET A 126 8.61 18.46 1.64
CA MET A 126 8.83 19.34 0.47
C MET A 126 8.51 20.79 0.78
N GLU A 127 7.48 21.06 1.58
CA GLU A 127 7.12 22.38 2.09
C GLU A 127 8.04 22.86 3.23
N LYS A 128 9.07 22.08 3.56
CA LYS A 128 10.06 22.41 4.61
C LYS A 128 9.42 22.61 6.00
N VAL A 129 8.32 21.96 6.27
CA VAL A 129 7.68 21.94 7.60
C VAL A 129 8.41 20.95 8.50
N ILE A 130 8.70 19.77 7.98
CA ILE A 130 9.44 18.70 8.65
C ILE A 130 10.59 18.20 7.78
N ARG A 131 11.54 17.48 8.38
CA ARG A 131 12.63 16.80 7.67
C ARG A 131 12.82 15.40 8.24
N PRO A 132 12.78 14.35 7.40
CA PRO A 132 13.09 12.99 7.85
C PRO A 132 14.53 12.92 8.36
N LYS A 133 14.76 12.22 9.47
CA LYS A 133 16.06 12.10 10.12
C LYS A 133 16.57 10.67 10.08
N PHE A 134 15.92 9.78 10.80
CA PHE A 134 16.18 8.35 10.80
C PHE A 134 14.94 7.59 11.26
N SER A 135 14.96 6.27 11.11
CA SER A 135 13.96 5.39 11.71
C SER A 135 14.66 4.37 12.59
N TYR A 136 14.00 3.96 13.65
CA TYR A 136 14.46 2.87 14.51
C TYR A 136 13.30 1.97 14.87
N PHE A 137 13.61 0.78 15.35
CA PHE A 137 12.59 -0.13 15.90
C PHE A 137 12.55 -0.02 17.41
N GLU A 138 11.37 0.06 17.99
CA GLU A 138 11.20 0.17 19.44
C GLU A 138 11.33 -1.21 20.09
N ASP A 139 10.73 -2.22 19.49
CA ASP A 139 10.69 -3.58 19.98
C ASP A 139 11.40 -4.55 19.05
N TYR A 140 12.08 -5.49 19.63
CA TYR A 140 12.69 -6.62 18.95
C TYR A 140 12.10 -7.89 19.51
N ALA A 141 11.69 -8.79 18.62
CA ALA A 141 11.27 -10.13 18.96
C ALA A 141 12.03 -11.12 18.08
N PHE A 142 12.30 -12.29 18.60
CA PHE A 142 13.00 -13.34 17.86
C PHE A 142 12.51 -14.72 18.27
N LYS A 143 12.84 -15.71 17.46
CA LYS A 143 12.71 -17.11 17.82
C LYS A 143 14.09 -17.70 17.98
N TYR A 144 14.26 -18.53 18.97
CA TYR A 144 15.47 -19.31 19.10
C TYR A 144 15.53 -20.41 18.02
N VAL A 145 16.66 -20.47 17.33
CA VAL A 145 17.09 -21.62 16.49
C VAL A 145 18.08 -22.48 17.27
N SER A 146 18.96 -21.83 18.03
CA SER A 146 19.87 -22.44 18.99
C SER A 146 19.40 -22.15 20.41
N THR A 147 19.80 -22.98 21.39
CA THR A 147 19.42 -22.73 22.79
C THR A 147 20.14 -21.50 23.35
N PRO A 148 19.54 -20.76 24.30
CA PRO A 148 20.18 -19.60 24.93
C PRO A 148 21.55 -19.91 25.50
N GLU A 149 21.69 -21.06 26.15
CA GLU A 149 22.93 -21.53 26.78
C GLU A 149 24.01 -21.72 25.71
N SER A 150 23.68 -22.36 24.59
CA SER A 150 24.64 -22.58 23.50
C SER A 150 25.11 -21.27 22.87
N ILE A 151 24.25 -20.23 22.81
CA ILE A 151 24.63 -18.91 22.31
C ILE A 151 25.61 -18.24 23.30
N VAL A 152 25.30 -18.26 24.60
CA VAL A 152 26.16 -17.69 25.65
C VAL A 152 27.55 -18.37 25.66
N ASP A 153 27.63 -19.67 25.45
CA ASP A 153 28.88 -20.43 25.52
C ASP A 153 29.83 -20.21 24.35
N VAL A 154 29.37 -19.54 23.27
CA VAL A 154 30.22 -19.11 22.15
C VAL A 154 31.15 -17.96 22.56
N PHE A 155 30.80 -17.20 23.59
CA PHE A 155 31.50 -15.99 23.99
C PHE A 155 32.36 -16.20 25.22
N GLU A 156 33.37 -15.37 25.38
CA GLU A 156 34.29 -15.36 26.53
C GLU A 156 34.41 -13.96 27.14
N GLY A 157 34.81 -13.90 28.42
CA GLY A 157 35.05 -12.65 29.14
C GLY A 157 33.83 -11.73 29.17
N GLU A 158 34.07 -10.44 29.06
CA GLU A 158 33.01 -9.40 29.13
C GLU A 158 31.88 -9.60 28.11
N ARG A 159 32.20 -10.17 26.94
CA ARG A 159 31.16 -10.46 25.92
C ARG A 159 30.22 -11.56 26.40
N LYS A 160 30.74 -12.58 27.13
CA LYS A 160 29.89 -13.64 27.72
C LYS A 160 28.98 -13.05 28.78
N ASP A 161 29.50 -12.17 29.63
CA ASP A 161 28.70 -11.49 30.67
C ASP A 161 27.59 -10.62 30.07
N PHE A 162 27.89 -9.89 29.01
CA PHE A 162 26.90 -9.10 28.27
C PHE A 162 25.82 -9.99 27.66
N VAL A 163 26.17 -11.06 26.94
CA VAL A 163 25.21 -11.96 26.29
C VAL A 163 24.36 -12.66 27.33
N PHE A 164 24.95 -13.08 28.44
CA PHE A 164 24.23 -13.67 29.56
C PHE A 164 23.21 -12.70 30.15
N ALA A 165 23.60 -11.43 30.38
CA ALA A 165 22.71 -10.39 30.84
C ALA A 165 21.57 -10.14 29.83
N LEU A 166 21.87 -10.10 28.52
CA LEU A 166 20.87 -9.94 27.47
C LEU A 166 19.84 -11.07 27.51
N MET A 167 20.28 -12.33 27.63
CA MET A 167 19.37 -13.47 27.70
C MET A 167 18.51 -13.47 28.96
N ALA A 168 19.04 -12.95 30.09
CA ALA A 168 18.32 -12.84 31.36
C ALA A 168 17.16 -11.81 31.29
N HIS A 169 17.23 -10.82 30.36
CA HIS A 169 16.19 -9.83 30.11
C HIS A 169 15.27 -10.20 28.95
N CYS A 170 15.28 -11.47 28.53
CA CYS A 170 14.41 -12.01 27.51
C CYS A 170 13.23 -12.76 28.09
N GLU A 171 12.02 -12.50 27.57
CA GLU A 171 10.79 -13.22 27.93
C GLU A 171 10.26 -14.00 26.74
N THR A 172 10.08 -15.31 26.86
CA THR A 172 9.53 -16.14 25.80
C THR A 172 8.05 -16.42 26.06
N LYS A 173 7.19 -16.03 25.11
CA LYS A 173 5.77 -16.35 25.07
C LYS A 173 5.47 -17.25 23.87
N LYS A 174 5.13 -18.49 24.12
CA LYS A 174 4.94 -19.55 23.11
C LYS A 174 6.23 -19.81 22.30
N VAL A 175 6.39 -19.15 21.18
CA VAL A 175 7.50 -19.33 20.22
C VAL A 175 8.34 -18.05 20.08
N TRP A 176 7.78 -16.90 20.45
CA TRP A 176 8.44 -15.62 20.31
C TRP A 176 9.03 -15.15 21.64
N THR A 177 10.27 -14.72 21.58
CA THR A 177 11.03 -14.11 22.67
C THR A 177 11.11 -12.62 22.43
N THR A 178 10.85 -11.81 23.44
CA THR A 178 11.03 -10.35 23.42
C THR A 178 12.12 -9.95 24.39
N VAL A 179 12.84 -8.88 24.08
CA VAL A 179 13.87 -8.31 24.95
C VAL A 179 13.28 -7.09 25.66
N ASP A 180 13.39 -7.06 27.00
CA ASP A 180 13.14 -5.83 27.76
C ASP A 180 14.41 -4.97 27.72
N ILE A 181 14.51 -4.17 26.65
CA ILE A 181 15.68 -3.31 26.42
C ILE A 181 15.84 -2.30 27.56
N GLN A 182 14.74 -1.73 28.08
CA GLN A 182 14.83 -0.74 29.15
C GLN A 182 15.36 -1.35 30.44
N ALA A 183 14.82 -2.49 30.86
CA ALA A 183 15.29 -3.18 32.05
C ALA A 183 16.78 -3.59 31.92
N MET A 184 17.22 -3.96 30.73
CA MET A 184 18.63 -4.25 30.48
C MET A 184 19.51 -3.02 30.57
N LEU A 185 19.09 -1.86 30.02
CA LEU A 185 19.83 -0.60 30.12
C LEU A 185 19.94 -0.10 31.57
N ASP A 186 18.92 -0.36 32.38
CA ASP A 186 18.90 0.04 33.79
C ASP A 186 19.79 -0.87 34.67
N SER A 187 20.04 -2.11 34.25
CA SER A 187 20.75 -3.12 35.06
C SER A 187 22.17 -3.43 34.58
N TYR A 188 22.48 -3.18 33.31
CA TYR A 188 23.79 -3.45 32.70
C TYR A 188 24.34 -2.22 31.98
N ALA A 189 25.62 -1.92 32.18
CA ALA A 189 26.26 -0.76 31.57
C ALA A 189 26.49 -0.99 30.05
N CYS A 190 25.48 -0.71 29.25
CA CYS A 190 25.55 -0.75 27.79
C CYS A 190 24.65 0.33 27.18
N ASP A 191 24.77 0.53 25.88
CA ASP A 191 23.85 1.32 25.10
C ASP A 191 22.87 0.44 24.30
N ARG A 192 21.78 1.07 23.83
CA ARG A 192 20.77 0.42 23.02
C ARG A 192 21.34 -0.19 21.73
N GLN A 193 22.30 0.50 21.10
CA GLN A 193 22.89 0.05 19.84
C GLN A 193 23.65 -1.25 20.01
N ARG A 194 24.34 -1.44 21.12
CA ARG A 194 25.04 -2.69 21.43
C ARG A 194 24.09 -3.88 21.54
N ILE A 195 22.91 -3.67 22.16
CA ILE A 195 21.86 -4.71 22.26
C ILE A 195 21.38 -5.09 20.86
N ILE A 196 21.04 -4.09 20.03
CA ILE A 196 20.55 -4.30 18.66
C ILE A 196 21.60 -5.04 17.83
N SER A 197 22.85 -4.58 17.85
CA SER A 197 23.96 -5.20 17.11
C SER A 197 24.21 -6.66 17.52
N ALA A 198 24.00 -7.00 18.79
CA ALA A 198 24.09 -8.39 19.24
C ALA A 198 22.95 -9.25 18.66
N LEU A 199 21.71 -8.74 18.66
CA LEU A 199 20.56 -9.47 18.09
C LEU A 199 20.73 -9.66 16.58
N GLU A 200 21.17 -8.63 15.85
CA GLU A 200 21.47 -8.72 14.41
C GLU A 200 22.59 -9.73 14.14
N TYR A 201 23.63 -9.75 14.95
CA TYR A 201 24.71 -10.73 14.85
C TYR A 201 24.21 -12.16 15.09
N PHE A 202 23.34 -12.39 16.07
CA PHE A 202 22.77 -13.72 16.34
C PHE A 202 21.88 -14.20 15.18
N ASP A 203 21.15 -13.29 14.53
CA ASP A 203 20.36 -13.58 13.34
C ASP A 203 21.26 -13.93 12.15
N GLU A 204 22.31 -13.14 11.91
CA GLU A 204 23.31 -13.41 10.86
C GLU A 204 23.99 -14.78 11.03
N LYS A 205 24.24 -15.18 12.27
CA LYS A 205 24.79 -16.51 12.58
C LYS A 205 23.75 -17.63 12.49
N GLY A 206 22.48 -17.31 12.29
CA GLY A 206 21.39 -18.29 12.25
C GLY A 206 21.07 -18.91 13.61
N TRP A 207 21.45 -18.27 14.72
CA TRP A 207 21.13 -18.73 16.06
C TRP A 207 19.76 -18.33 16.54
N ILE A 208 19.22 -17.26 15.95
CA ILE A 208 17.86 -16.77 16.14
C ILE A 208 17.25 -16.41 14.78
N GLU A 209 15.92 -16.27 14.73
CA GLU A 209 15.19 -15.58 13.66
C GLU A 209 14.69 -14.25 14.20
N LEU A 210 15.35 -13.14 13.85
CA LEU A 210 15.05 -11.81 14.37
C LEU A 210 13.86 -11.18 13.63
N GLN A 211 12.96 -10.54 14.37
CA GLN A 211 11.89 -9.73 13.86
C GLN A 211 11.87 -8.38 14.59
N ALA A 212 12.20 -7.33 13.89
CA ALA A 212 12.04 -5.96 14.38
C ALA A 212 10.56 -5.55 14.31
N LYS A 213 10.04 -4.93 15.36
CA LYS A 213 8.64 -4.50 15.48
C LYS A 213 8.57 -3.03 15.87
N GLN A 214 7.42 -2.40 15.58
CA GLN A 214 7.13 -1.03 15.94
C GLN A 214 8.18 -0.03 15.42
N ALA A 215 8.30 0.08 14.09
CA ALA A 215 9.12 1.11 13.46
C ALA A 215 8.65 2.51 13.92
N VAL A 216 9.58 3.30 14.40
CA VAL A 216 9.42 4.70 14.79
C VAL A 216 10.20 5.54 13.80
N ASP A 217 9.50 6.42 13.08
CA ASP A 217 10.11 7.38 12.18
C ASP A 217 10.34 8.69 12.93
N VAL A 218 11.53 9.24 12.83
CA VAL A 218 11.93 10.48 13.51
C VAL A 218 12.09 11.60 12.49
N TYR A 219 11.44 12.72 12.76
CA TYR A 219 11.50 13.92 11.95
C TYR A 219 12.00 15.09 12.77
N ASP A 220 12.82 15.96 12.16
CA ASP A 220 13.08 17.30 12.70
C ASP A 220 11.90 18.21 12.29
N ILE A 221 11.38 19.02 13.22
CA ILE A 221 10.44 20.09 12.93
C ILE A 221 11.25 21.32 12.53
N LEU A 222 11.11 21.76 11.28
CA LEU A 222 11.87 22.88 10.74
C LEU A 222 11.19 24.22 11.01
N THR A 223 9.85 24.24 11.04
CA THR A 223 9.06 25.42 11.34
C THR A 223 7.70 25.02 11.92
N GLN A 224 7.17 25.89 12.77
CA GLN A 224 5.79 25.89 13.26
C GLN A 224 5.08 27.21 12.93
N ALA A 225 5.76 28.09 12.18
CA ALA A 225 5.25 29.39 11.76
C ALA A 225 4.47 29.28 10.44
N PHE A 226 3.33 28.62 10.47
CA PHE A 226 2.39 28.47 9.37
C PHE A 226 0.95 28.60 9.87
N ASP A 227 0.05 28.98 8.98
CA ASP A 227 -1.38 28.85 9.23
C ASP A 227 -1.79 27.40 8.97
N PRO A 228 -2.39 26.68 9.95
CA PRO A 228 -2.74 25.28 9.81
C PRO A 228 -3.80 25.02 8.75
N ASP A 229 -4.77 25.91 8.60
CA ASP A 229 -5.86 25.75 7.65
C ASP A 229 -5.37 25.96 6.21
N ASP A 230 -4.54 26.98 5.98
CA ASP A 230 -3.92 27.23 4.68
C ASP A 230 -3.00 26.06 4.27
N LEU A 231 -2.19 25.57 5.19
CA LEU A 231 -1.31 24.43 4.93
C LEU A 231 -2.10 23.17 4.64
N ALA A 232 -3.15 22.89 5.43
CA ALA A 232 -4.02 21.73 5.22
C ALA A 232 -4.75 21.82 3.87
N ALA A 233 -5.26 22.99 3.50
CA ALA A 233 -5.90 23.21 2.21
C ALA A 233 -4.93 22.99 1.04
N SER A 234 -3.69 23.46 1.17
CA SER A 234 -2.63 23.23 0.19
C SER A 234 -2.32 21.73 0.01
N MET A 235 -2.11 21.01 1.12
CA MET A 235 -1.86 19.55 1.10
C MET A 235 -3.04 18.79 0.51
N HIS A 236 -4.26 19.11 0.93
CA HIS A 236 -5.47 18.46 0.42
C HIS A 236 -5.63 18.70 -1.10
N LYS A 237 -5.31 19.90 -1.59
CA LYS A 237 -5.33 20.22 -3.03
C LYS A 237 -4.38 19.32 -3.84
N LEU A 238 -3.20 18.99 -3.30
CA LEU A 238 -2.27 18.04 -3.95
C LEU A 238 -2.89 16.65 -4.09
N PHE A 239 -3.53 16.15 -3.03
CA PHE A 239 -4.23 14.86 -3.07
C PHE A 239 -5.40 14.87 -4.04
N LYS A 240 -6.23 15.93 -4.04
CA LYS A 240 -7.35 16.07 -4.99
C LYS A 240 -6.89 16.15 -6.44
N LYS A 241 -5.76 16.83 -6.71
CA LYS A 241 -5.15 16.84 -8.05
C LYS A 241 -4.69 15.44 -8.46
N LYS A 242 -4.02 14.71 -7.55
CA LYS A 242 -3.61 13.32 -7.80
C LYS A 242 -4.83 12.43 -8.06
N GLU A 243 -5.86 12.50 -7.22
CA GLU A 243 -7.12 11.77 -7.37
C GLU A 243 -7.72 11.99 -8.76
N ALA A 244 -7.89 13.25 -9.18
CA ALA A 244 -8.46 13.57 -10.47
C ALA A 244 -7.63 13.00 -11.64
N LEU A 245 -6.30 13.05 -11.56
CA LEU A 245 -5.40 12.47 -12.57
C LEU A 245 -5.50 10.94 -12.62
N GLU A 246 -5.55 10.27 -11.48
CA GLU A 246 -5.65 8.81 -11.45
C GLU A 246 -7.02 8.32 -11.95
N ILE A 247 -8.12 9.02 -11.61
CA ILE A 247 -9.45 8.77 -12.19
C ILE A 247 -9.43 8.97 -13.70
N GLN A 248 -8.83 10.07 -14.19
CA GLN A 248 -8.70 10.30 -15.62
C GLN A 248 -7.93 9.19 -16.33
N ARG A 249 -6.88 8.62 -15.70
CA ARG A 249 -6.11 7.49 -16.26
C ARG A 249 -6.97 6.25 -16.46
N ILE A 250 -7.86 5.93 -15.49
CA ILE A 250 -8.81 4.82 -15.63
C ILE A 250 -9.73 5.05 -16.83
N HIS A 251 -10.32 6.24 -16.95
CA HIS A 251 -11.19 6.56 -18.07
C HIS A 251 -10.45 6.58 -19.41
N THR A 252 -9.20 7.06 -19.43
CA THR A 252 -8.35 7.01 -20.63
C THR A 252 -8.06 5.55 -21.03
N MET A 253 -7.82 4.68 -20.06
CA MET A 253 -7.62 3.25 -20.30
C MET A 253 -8.88 2.58 -20.87
N LEU A 254 -10.05 2.91 -20.31
CA LEU A 254 -11.32 2.43 -20.83
C LEU A 254 -11.55 2.90 -22.27
N GLY A 255 -11.37 4.21 -22.53
CA GLY A 255 -11.51 4.81 -23.86
C GLY A 255 -10.56 4.23 -24.88
N PHE A 256 -9.33 3.86 -24.47
CA PHE A 256 -8.38 3.19 -25.34
C PHE A 256 -8.93 1.85 -25.87
N PHE A 257 -9.49 1.01 -25.01
CA PHE A 257 -10.06 -0.27 -25.49
C PHE A 257 -11.35 -0.11 -26.28
N GLU A 258 -12.16 0.93 -25.99
CA GLU A 258 -13.40 1.25 -26.71
C GLU A 258 -13.17 2.13 -27.94
N SER A 259 -11.90 2.41 -28.30
CA SER A 259 -11.54 3.26 -29.43
C SER A 259 -12.04 2.70 -30.75
N ASP A 260 -12.42 3.60 -31.66
CA ASP A 260 -12.83 3.32 -33.04
C ASP A 260 -11.63 3.35 -34.02
N THR A 261 -10.41 3.30 -33.50
CA THR A 261 -9.17 3.29 -34.27
C THR A 261 -8.31 2.06 -33.95
N CYS A 262 -7.28 1.82 -34.73
CA CYS A 262 -6.33 0.73 -34.52
C CYS A 262 -5.63 0.85 -33.17
N LEU A 263 -5.82 -0.08 -32.25
CA LEU A 263 -5.25 -0.05 -30.89
C LEU A 263 -3.72 -0.03 -30.88
N SER A 264 -3.06 -0.70 -31.82
CA SER A 264 -1.59 -0.67 -31.91
C SER A 264 -1.08 0.72 -32.26
N ARG A 265 -1.78 1.42 -33.17
CA ARG A 265 -1.43 2.80 -33.55
C ARG A 265 -1.70 3.77 -32.40
N GLU A 266 -2.79 3.60 -31.72
CA GLU A 266 -3.18 4.45 -30.58
C GLU A 266 -2.22 4.26 -29.39
N LEU A 267 -1.84 3.01 -29.10
CA LEU A 267 -0.85 2.71 -28.06
C LEU A 267 0.50 3.36 -28.37
N ALA A 268 1.00 3.23 -29.61
CA ALA A 268 2.24 3.87 -30.03
C ALA A 268 2.12 5.40 -29.94
N GLY A 269 1.00 5.97 -30.40
CA GLY A 269 0.71 7.40 -30.33
C GLY A 269 0.68 7.95 -28.90
N TYR A 270 0.17 7.16 -27.95
CA TYR A 270 0.19 7.52 -26.54
C TYR A 270 1.61 7.73 -25.98
N PHE A 271 2.57 6.95 -26.46
CA PHE A 271 3.99 7.09 -26.12
C PHE A 271 4.77 8.02 -27.04
N GLY A 272 4.07 8.75 -27.95
CA GLY A 272 4.68 9.73 -28.85
C GLY A 272 5.28 9.14 -30.11
N GLU A 273 5.07 7.85 -30.38
CA GLU A 273 5.51 7.18 -31.60
C GLU A 273 4.43 7.26 -32.69
N LYS A 274 4.83 7.56 -33.92
CA LYS A 274 3.94 7.56 -35.07
C LYS A 274 4.16 6.31 -35.90
N LEU A 275 3.17 5.43 -35.94
CA LEU A 275 3.17 4.30 -36.86
C LEU A 275 2.50 4.71 -38.17
N ASP A 276 3.21 4.52 -39.30
CA ASP A 276 2.68 4.77 -40.66
C ASP A 276 1.76 3.62 -41.13
N ILE A 277 0.91 3.14 -40.23
CA ILE A 277 -0.12 2.14 -40.50
C ILE A 277 -1.49 2.67 -40.16
N GLN A 278 -2.49 2.41 -40.99
CA GLN A 278 -3.89 2.69 -40.62
C GLN A 278 -4.50 1.57 -39.80
N ALA A 279 -4.13 0.32 -40.06
CA ALA A 279 -4.61 -0.87 -39.41
C ALA A 279 -3.46 -1.87 -39.22
N CYS A 280 -3.33 -2.45 -38.02
CA CYS A 280 -2.33 -3.48 -37.76
C CYS A 280 -2.79 -4.87 -38.21
N GLY A 281 -4.08 -5.07 -38.45
CA GLY A 281 -4.68 -6.33 -38.92
C GLY A 281 -4.85 -7.39 -37.83
N HIS A 282 -4.44 -7.15 -36.57
CA HIS A 282 -4.45 -8.17 -35.52
C HIS A 282 -5.00 -7.71 -34.17
N CYS A 283 -5.20 -6.41 -33.91
CA CYS A 283 -5.89 -5.95 -32.70
C CYS A 283 -7.40 -6.17 -32.82
N SER A 284 -8.10 -6.18 -31.69
CA SER A 284 -9.56 -6.39 -31.64
C SER A 284 -10.33 -5.43 -32.55
N HIS A 285 -9.97 -4.13 -32.56
CA HIS A 285 -10.58 -3.18 -33.47
C HIS A 285 -10.42 -3.58 -34.94
N CYS A 286 -9.21 -3.96 -35.38
CA CYS A 286 -8.94 -4.31 -36.78
C CYS A 286 -9.60 -5.61 -37.22
N THR A 287 -9.85 -6.54 -36.30
CA THR A 287 -10.43 -7.88 -36.60
C THR A 287 -11.93 -7.94 -36.38
N SER A 288 -12.46 -7.20 -35.42
CA SER A 288 -13.84 -7.34 -34.94
C SER A 288 -14.59 -6.01 -34.76
N GLY A 289 -13.89 -4.88 -34.96
CA GLY A 289 -14.42 -3.54 -34.69
C GLY A 289 -14.23 -3.10 -33.25
N PRO A 290 -14.74 -1.90 -32.87
CA PRO A 290 -14.60 -1.33 -31.55
C PRO A 290 -15.20 -2.25 -30.49
N ALA A 291 -14.46 -2.48 -29.41
CA ALA A 291 -14.98 -3.17 -28.23
C ALA A 291 -15.95 -2.25 -27.47
N LYS A 292 -16.91 -2.83 -26.76
CA LYS A 292 -17.77 -2.12 -25.82
C LYS A 292 -17.77 -2.91 -24.51
N PHE A 293 -17.41 -2.23 -23.44
CA PHE A 293 -17.55 -2.81 -22.11
C PHE A 293 -18.96 -2.55 -21.59
N GLU A 294 -19.64 -3.62 -21.25
CA GLU A 294 -20.99 -3.56 -20.72
C GLU A 294 -20.99 -3.66 -19.19
N HIS A 295 -22.07 -3.17 -18.57
CA HIS A 295 -22.39 -3.53 -17.20
C HIS A 295 -23.09 -4.89 -17.20
N THR A 296 -22.62 -5.83 -16.41
CA THR A 296 -23.26 -7.13 -16.23
C THR A 296 -24.25 -7.11 -15.06
N THR A 297 -24.05 -6.16 -14.12
CA THR A 297 -24.95 -5.94 -12.99
C THR A 297 -25.81 -4.70 -13.20
N THR A 298 -27.11 -4.83 -12.94
CA THR A 298 -28.03 -3.70 -12.92
C THR A 298 -28.09 -3.15 -11.50
N LEU A 299 -27.42 -2.01 -11.27
CA LEU A 299 -27.50 -1.34 -9.98
C LEU A 299 -28.92 -0.78 -9.78
N LYS A 300 -29.42 -0.93 -8.56
CA LYS A 300 -30.67 -0.32 -8.14
C LYS A 300 -30.51 1.21 -8.16
N PRO A 301 -31.46 1.98 -8.71
CA PRO A 301 -31.40 3.44 -8.66
C PRO A 301 -31.23 3.98 -7.25
N LEU A 302 -30.39 4.98 -7.05
CA LEU A 302 -30.10 5.53 -5.72
C LEU A 302 -31.37 5.98 -4.98
N ALA A 303 -32.36 6.50 -5.69
CA ALA A 303 -33.64 6.94 -5.10
C ALA A 303 -34.48 5.81 -4.50
N GLU A 304 -34.20 4.56 -4.84
CA GLU A 304 -34.95 3.38 -4.37
C GLU A 304 -34.37 2.74 -3.11
N TYR A 305 -33.25 3.24 -2.57
CA TYR A 305 -32.67 2.74 -1.33
C TYR A 305 -33.34 3.38 -0.11
N ASP A 306 -33.60 2.57 0.91
CA ASP A 306 -34.07 3.06 2.21
C ASP A 306 -32.86 3.57 3.04
N TYR A 307 -32.51 4.83 2.86
CA TYR A 307 -31.40 5.47 3.54
C TYR A 307 -31.58 5.51 5.07
N SER A 308 -32.84 5.54 5.56
CA SER A 308 -33.12 5.52 7.00
C SER A 308 -32.79 4.17 7.60
N ALA A 309 -33.17 3.08 6.94
CA ALA A 309 -32.84 1.74 7.36
C ALA A 309 -31.31 1.49 7.29
N ILE A 310 -30.65 1.96 6.23
CA ILE A 310 -29.19 1.87 6.05
C ILE A 310 -28.46 2.64 7.16
N SER A 311 -28.86 3.89 7.43
CA SER A 311 -28.25 4.72 8.47
C SER A 311 -28.41 4.11 9.85
N ASN A 312 -29.60 3.61 10.17
CA ASN A 312 -29.89 2.94 11.45
C ASN A 312 -29.04 1.67 11.62
N ALA A 313 -28.94 0.85 10.57
CA ALA A 313 -28.12 -0.36 10.60
C ALA A 313 -26.61 -0.02 10.77
N PHE A 314 -26.16 1.04 10.13
CA PHE A 314 -24.78 1.52 10.28
C PHE A 314 -24.52 2.02 11.71
N SER A 315 -25.39 2.90 12.26
CA SER A 315 -25.26 3.42 13.63
C SER A 315 -25.29 2.30 14.67
N GLN A 316 -26.15 1.29 14.51
CA GLN A 316 -26.19 0.12 15.38
C GLN A 316 -24.91 -0.71 15.35
N ALA A 317 -24.31 -0.87 14.16
CA ALA A 317 -23.13 -1.70 13.97
C ALA A 317 -21.83 -1.01 14.39
N ILE A 318 -21.72 0.31 14.21
CA ILE A 318 -20.46 1.06 14.25
C ILE A 318 -20.52 2.22 15.26
N GLY A 319 -21.73 2.66 15.65
CA GLY A 319 -21.98 3.81 16.53
C GLY A 319 -22.09 5.13 15.77
N ASP A 320 -22.55 6.17 16.46
CA ASP A 320 -22.88 7.48 15.89
C ASP A 320 -21.68 8.42 15.73
N SER A 321 -20.46 7.95 16.00
CA SER A 321 -19.25 8.80 16.00
C SER A 321 -18.65 9.01 14.59
N PHE A 322 -19.23 8.43 13.55
CA PHE A 322 -18.72 8.52 12.19
C PHE A 322 -19.34 9.68 11.40
N SER A 323 -18.49 10.38 10.64
CA SER A 323 -18.94 11.45 9.76
C SER A 323 -19.78 10.89 8.58
N THR A 324 -20.62 11.76 8.00
CA THR A 324 -21.37 11.42 6.78
C THR A 324 -20.48 10.87 5.67
N LEU A 325 -19.25 11.40 5.54
CA LEU A 325 -18.29 10.93 4.57
C LEU A 325 -17.82 9.48 4.85
N ASN A 326 -17.67 9.11 6.13
CA ASN A 326 -17.34 7.72 6.49
C ASN A 326 -18.51 6.77 6.20
N VAL A 327 -19.75 7.21 6.40
CA VAL A 327 -20.94 6.44 5.98
C VAL A 327 -20.94 6.26 4.47
N THR A 328 -20.69 7.31 3.70
CA THR A 328 -20.58 7.24 2.22
C THR A 328 -19.48 6.28 1.81
N LYS A 329 -18.28 6.37 2.40
CA LYS A 329 -17.17 5.44 2.13
C LYS A 329 -17.57 3.99 2.41
N PHE A 330 -18.29 3.74 3.51
CA PHE A 330 -18.80 2.42 3.84
C PHE A 330 -19.75 1.88 2.77
N LEU A 331 -20.71 2.69 2.34
CA LEU A 331 -21.71 2.31 1.33
C LEU A 331 -21.09 2.09 -0.06
N CYS A 332 -20.00 2.79 -0.37
CA CYS A 332 -19.24 2.61 -1.59
C CYS A 332 -18.12 1.57 -1.48
N GLY A 333 -18.08 0.75 -0.43
CA GLY A 333 -17.05 -0.28 -0.29
C GLY A 333 -15.62 0.24 -0.01
N ILE A 334 -15.45 1.53 0.29
CA ILE A 334 -14.15 2.14 0.54
C ILE A 334 -13.69 1.84 1.96
N TYR A 335 -12.71 0.96 2.08
CA TYR A 335 -12.12 0.62 3.37
C TYR A 335 -11.22 1.73 3.90
N THR A 336 -11.38 2.10 5.18
CA THR A 336 -10.54 3.07 5.90
C THR A 336 -9.93 2.46 7.17
N PRO A 337 -8.85 3.02 7.74
CA PRO A 337 -8.24 2.51 8.97
C PRO A 337 -9.21 2.46 10.17
N ALA A 338 -10.14 3.42 10.30
CA ALA A 338 -11.17 3.42 11.35
C ALA A 338 -12.02 2.14 11.34
N PHE A 339 -12.16 1.53 10.18
CA PHE A 339 -12.91 0.29 10.00
C PHE A 339 -12.13 -0.98 10.32
N SER A 340 -10.81 -0.90 10.53
CA SER A 340 -9.94 -2.06 10.71
C SER A 340 -10.28 -2.93 11.93
N LYS A 341 -10.82 -2.31 12.99
CA LYS A 341 -11.24 -2.99 14.22
C LYS A 341 -12.63 -3.62 14.14
N LEU A 342 -13.38 -3.25 13.12
CA LEU A 342 -14.78 -3.56 12.97
C LEU A 342 -14.95 -4.57 11.83
N LYS A 343 -14.88 -5.75 11.85
CA LYS A 343 -15.05 -6.74 10.74
C LYS A 343 -16.03 -6.25 9.63
N ILE A 344 -15.80 -5.03 9.15
CA ILE A 344 -16.73 -4.21 8.37
C ILE A 344 -17.18 -4.89 7.08
N LYS A 345 -16.29 -5.67 6.45
CA LYS A 345 -16.60 -6.40 5.21
C LYS A 345 -17.70 -7.48 5.41
N SER A 346 -17.97 -7.85 6.65
CA SER A 346 -19.05 -8.80 6.97
C SER A 346 -20.34 -8.09 7.41
N LEU A 347 -20.34 -6.77 7.48
CA LEU A 347 -21.54 -6.01 7.85
C LEU A 347 -22.47 -5.87 6.64
N PRO A 348 -23.78 -5.93 6.84
CA PRO A 348 -24.75 -5.66 5.79
C PRO A 348 -24.57 -4.23 5.25
N ASN A 349 -24.82 -4.07 3.97
CA ASN A 349 -24.71 -2.79 3.24
C ASN A 349 -23.28 -2.24 3.03
N PHE A 350 -22.20 -2.95 3.44
CA PHE A 350 -20.85 -2.55 3.01
C PHE A 350 -20.71 -2.77 1.50
N GLY A 351 -20.37 -1.71 0.77
CA GLY A 351 -20.25 -1.77 -0.69
C GLY A 351 -21.57 -1.94 -1.44
N ILE A 352 -22.71 -1.53 -0.86
CA ILE A 352 -24.03 -1.66 -1.53
C ILE A 352 -24.14 -0.78 -2.79
N PHE A 353 -23.26 0.20 -2.94
CA PHE A 353 -23.15 1.09 -4.11
C PHE A 353 -21.88 0.81 -4.94
N ASP A 354 -21.19 -0.31 -4.67
CA ASP A 354 -19.98 -0.71 -5.37
C ASP A 354 -20.30 -1.51 -6.66
#